data_4a1764b057428994397b8691c65712aa
#
_entry.id   4a1764b057428994397b8691c65712aa
#
_cell.length_a   1.000
_cell.length_b   1.000
_cell.length_c   1.000
_cell.angle_alpha   90.00
_cell.angle_beta   90.00
_cell.angle_gamma   90.00
#
_symmetry.space_group_name_H-M   'P 1'
#
loop_
_entity.id
_entity.type
_entity.pdbx_description
1 polymer ?
#
loop_
_entity_poly.entity_id
_entity_poly.type
_entity_poly.pdbx_seq_one_letter_code
_entity_poly.pdbx_strand_id
1 'polypeptide(L)'
;MKYTPALQPATLLKRYKRFLADLQLNDGTEFTAHCANTGKMTGCAEPGFSAFYSTSDNSKRKYPQSLELTQNSLSQLICVNTAVANKVVEEAINNQVITELNGYEQLQSEVKYGSENSRIDFLLTSDNKPTCYVEVKSVTLLSETAPQNG
;
A
#
# COMPACT_ATOMS: atom_id res chain seq x y z
N MET A 1 -8.33 -8.01 1.82
CA MET A 1 -7.19 -8.08 2.78
C MET A 1 -7.65 -7.63 4.17
N LYS A 2 -7.18 -8.29 5.25
CA LYS A 2 -7.43 -7.89 6.64
C LYS A 2 -6.11 -7.70 7.35
N TYR A 3 -5.99 -6.67 8.18
CA TYR A 3 -4.84 -6.51 9.08
C TYR A 3 -5.07 -7.30 10.37
N THR A 4 -4.09 -8.08 10.77
CA THR A 4 -4.09 -8.85 12.02
C THR A 4 -2.74 -8.66 12.71
N PRO A 5 -2.69 -8.00 13.86
CA PRO A 5 -3.79 -7.32 14.56
C PRO A 5 -4.37 -6.14 13.76
N ALA A 6 -5.53 -5.64 14.18
CA ALA A 6 -6.16 -4.47 13.54
C ALA A 6 -5.25 -3.24 13.64
N LEU A 7 -5.35 -2.37 12.63
CA LEU A 7 -4.61 -1.11 12.64
C LEU A 7 -5.03 -0.23 13.82
N GLN A 8 -4.08 0.50 14.37
CA GLN A 8 -4.30 1.42 15.48
C GLN A 8 -4.37 2.86 14.95
N PRO A 9 -5.30 3.69 15.48
CA PRO A 9 -5.43 5.08 15.06
C PRO A 9 -4.38 5.98 15.72
N ALA A 10 -4.00 7.02 15.01
CA ALA A 10 -3.13 8.11 15.47
C ALA A 10 -3.41 9.36 14.65
N THR A 11 -2.76 10.48 15.00
CA THR A 11 -2.72 11.70 14.20
C THR A 11 -1.35 11.83 13.55
N LEU A 12 -1.30 12.13 12.26
CA LEU A 12 -0.06 12.43 11.56
C LEU A 12 0.42 13.83 11.92
N LEU A 13 1.58 13.93 12.54
CA LEU A 13 2.20 15.22 12.88
C LEU A 13 3.02 15.76 11.71
N LYS A 14 3.91 14.94 11.17
CA LYS A 14 4.72 15.29 10.00
C LYS A 14 5.31 14.05 9.35
N ARG A 15 5.69 14.21 8.09
CA ARG A 15 6.47 13.23 7.34
C ARG A 15 7.82 13.86 6.95
N TYR A 16 8.91 13.09 7.05
CA TYR A 16 10.25 13.59 6.74
C TYR A 16 11.20 12.45 6.29
N LYS A 17 12.35 12.83 5.76
CA LYS A 17 13.35 11.90 5.22
C LYS A 17 12.78 10.85 4.26
N ARG A 18 11.64 11.14 3.61
CA ARG A 18 10.88 10.29 2.68
C ARG A 18 10.26 9.01 3.30
N PHE A 19 10.84 8.43 4.34
CA PHE A 19 10.46 7.12 4.89
C PHE A 19 10.09 7.15 6.38
N LEU A 20 9.98 8.33 6.98
CA LEU A 20 9.59 8.50 8.38
C LEU A 20 8.34 9.36 8.51
N ALA A 21 7.50 9.02 9.47
CA ALA A 21 6.33 9.78 9.87
C ALA A 21 6.27 9.86 11.40
N ASP A 22 6.14 11.06 11.96
CA ASP A 22 5.85 11.23 13.38
C ASP A 22 4.35 11.21 13.58
N LEU A 23 3.89 10.37 14.48
CA LEU A 23 2.50 10.12 14.82
C LEU A 23 2.25 10.42 16.28
N GLN A 24 1.05 10.87 16.62
CA GLN A 24 0.61 11.15 17.98
C GLN A 24 -0.65 10.35 18.32
N LEU A 25 -0.64 9.67 19.45
CA LEU A 25 -1.79 9.00 20.04
C LEU A 25 -2.74 10.00 20.71
N ASN A 26 -3.95 9.54 21.02
CA ASN A 26 -4.97 10.37 21.70
C ASN A 26 -4.55 10.82 23.11
N ASP A 27 -3.63 10.09 23.75
CA ASP A 27 -3.08 10.46 25.07
C ASP A 27 -1.91 11.46 25.00
N GLY A 28 -1.56 11.92 23.79
CA GLY A 28 -0.46 12.83 23.52
C GLY A 28 0.91 12.16 23.32
N THR A 29 1.00 10.84 23.45
CA THR A 29 2.26 10.10 23.20
C THR A 29 2.67 10.22 21.73
N GLU A 30 3.91 10.62 21.49
CA GLU A 30 4.48 10.75 20.15
C GLU A 30 5.48 9.63 19.86
N PHE A 31 5.49 9.16 18.61
CA PHE A 31 6.47 8.18 18.13
C PHE A 31 6.72 8.32 16.64
N THR A 32 7.85 7.77 16.19
CA THR A 32 8.21 7.73 14.78
C THR A 32 7.86 6.38 14.18
N ALA A 33 7.05 6.37 13.11
CA ALA A 33 6.71 5.21 12.30
C ALA A 33 7.50 5.19 10.98
N HIS A 34 7.72 4.00 10.44
CA HIS A 34 8.22 3.83 9.09
C HIS A 34 7.10 4.15 8.07
N CYS A 35 7.43 4.88 7.01
CA CYS A 35 6.55 5.14 5.87
C CYS A 35 7.15 4.50 4.62
N ALA A 36 6.51 3.47 4.08
CA ALA A 36 7.03 2.73 2.91
C ALA A 36 6.95 3.54 1.61
N ASN A 37 6.05 4.51 1.53
CA ASN A 37 5.94 5.38 0.36
C ASN A 37 7.05 6.44 0.38
N THR A 38 8.01 6.33 -0.54
CA THR A 38 9.11 7.30 -0.68
C THR A 38 8.78 8.48 -1.60
N GLY A 39 7.59 8.48 -2.22
CA GLY A 39 7.10 9.56 -3.08
C GLY A 39 6.80 10.85 -2.31
N LYS A 40 6.39 11.88 -3.02
CA LYS A 40 6.08 13.20 -2.42
C LYS A 40 4.85 13.17 -1.51
N MET A 41 3.90 12.27 -1.77
CA MET A 41 2.65 12.07 -1.01
C MET A 41 1.80 13.36 -0.88
N THR A 42 1.77 14.17 -1.92
CA THR A 42 0.96 15.40 -1.97
C THR A 42 -0.51 15.08 -1.77
N GLY A 43 -1.18 15.79 -0.84
CA GLY A 43 -2.61 15.63 -0.56
C GLY A 43 -3.00 14.36 0.20
N CYS A 44 -2.03 13.49 0.53
CA CYS A 44 -2.32 12.24 1.26
C CYS A 44 -1.52 12.06 2.56
N ALA A 45 -0.73 13.05 2.96
CA ALA A 45 0.07 12.99 4.20
C ALA A 45 0.27 14.37 4.82
N GLU A 46 -0.80 15.14 4.90
CA GLU A 46 -0.76 16.48 5.49
C GLU A 46 -0.80 16.37 7.03
N PRO A 47 -0.09 17.26 7.75
CA PRO A 47 -0.16 17.36 9.21
C PRO A 47 -1.63 17.50 9.69
N GLY A 48 -1.98 16.77 10.74
CA GLY A 48 -3.33 16.74 11.29
C GLY A 48 -4.26 15.69 10.66
N PHE A 49 -3.86 14.99 9.62
CA PHE A 49 -4.65 13.88 9.07
C PHE A 49 -4.72 12.73 10.08
N SER A 50 -5.89 12.08 10.14
CA SER A 50 -5.97 10.78 10.81
C SER A 50 -5.05 9.78 10.11
N ALA A 51 -4.33 9.02 10.91
CA ALA A 51 -3.40 8.00 10.45
C ALA A 51 -3.73 6.66 11.09
N PHE A 52 -3.43 5.58 10.37
CA PHE A 52 -3.59 4.22 10.88
C PHE A 52 -2.27 3.48 10.70
N TYR A 53 -1.80 2.85 11.76
CA TYR A 53 -0.51 2.18 11.74
C TYR A 53 -0.61 0.73 12.20
N SER A 54 0.33 -0.09 11.73
CA SER A 54 0.59 -1.45 12.20
C SER A 54 1.83 -1.47 13.09
N THR A 55 1.93 -2.47 13.95
CA THR A 55 3.12 -2.74 14.77
C THR A 55 3.68 -4.12 14.40
N SER A 56 4.97 -4.17 14.13
CA SER A 56 5.69 -5.40 13.79
C SER A 56 6.27 -6.05 15.05
N ASP A 57 6.16 -7.36 15.17
CA ASP A 57 6.78 -8.15 16.24
C ASP A 57 8.29 -8.36 16.03
N ASN A 58 8.85 -7.90 14.91
CA ASN A 58 10.27 -8.03 14.63
C ASN A 58 11.09 -7.05 15.48
N SER A 59 11.70 -7.55 16.56
CA SER A 59 12.53 -6.78 17.51
C SER A 59 13.79 -6.15 16.88
N LYS A 60 14.20 -6.59 15.68
CA LYS A 60 15.34 -6.00 14.95
C LYS A 60 14.98 -4.71 14.21
N ARG A 61 13.70 -4.34 14.10
CA ARG A 61 13.28 -3.12 13.43
C ARG A 61 13.54 -1.91 14.31
N LYS A 62 14.25 -0.92 13.79
CA LYS A 62 14.46 0.37 14.45
C LYS A 62 13.15 1.12 14.69
N TYR A 63 12.23 1.03 13.73
CA TYR A 63 10.88 1.59 13.80
C TYR A 63 9.89 0.43 13.67
N PRO A 64 9.37 -0.10 14.79
CA PRO A 64 8.45 -1.23 14.74
C PRO A 64 7.09 -0.85 14.15
N GLN A 65 6.67 0.40 14.28
CA GLN A 65 5.42 0.90 13.70
C GLN A 65 5.60 1.23 12.21
N SER A 66 4.56 0.97 11.41
CA SER A 66 4.48 1.34 10.00
C SER A 66 3.20 2.12 9.74
N LEU A 67 3.32 3.26 9.05
CA LEU A 67 2.16 4.00 8.56
C LEU A 67 1.52 3.24 7.40
N GLU A 68 0.26 2.85 7.54
CA GLU A 68 -0.48 2.04 6.58
C GLU A 68 -1.48 2.86 5.77
N LEU A 69 -2.33 3.61 6.46
CA LEU A 69 -3.36 4.43 5.85
C LEU A 69 -3.32 5.84 6.43
N THR A 70 -3.79 6.80 5.64
CA THR A 70 -4.17 8.14 6.11
C THR A 70 -5.63 8.41 5.75
N GLN A 71 -6.25 9.37 6.41
CA GLN A 71 -7.59 9.83 6.09
C GLN A 71 -7.53 11.35 5.91
N ASN A 72 -7.97 11.81 4.74
CA ASN A 72 -7.98 13.24 4.42
C ASN A 72 -9.17 13.98 5.06
N SER A 73 -9.25 15.29 4.87
CA SER A 73 -10.34 16.14 5.40
C SER A 73 -11.73 15.78 4.84
N LEU A 74 -11.80 15.05 3.74
CA LEU A 74 -13.05 14.55 3.15
C LEU A 74 -13.43 13.16 3.69
N SER A 75 -12.76 12.69 4.74
CA SER A 75 -12.94 11.35 5.32
C SER A 75 -12.62 10.18 4.37
N GLN A 76 -11.85 10.44 3.31
CA GLN A 76 -11.44 9.40 2.38
C GLN A 76 -10.19 8.69 2.90
N LEU A 77 -10.24 7.36 2.98
CA LEU A 77 -9.08 6.53 3.34
C LEU A 77 -8.15 6.36 2.15
N ILE A 78 -6.86 6.58 2.39
CA ILE A 78 -5.80 6.49 1.39
C ILE A 78 -4.78 5.48 1.86
N CYS A 79 -4.55 4.42 1.08
CA CYS A 79 -3.49 3.46 1.36
C CYS A 79 -2.15 4.07 0.98
N VAL A 80 -1.34 4.38 1.99
CA VAL A 80 -0.03 5.02 1.80
C VAL A 80 1.14 4.04 1.92
N ASN A 81 0.90 2.81 2.36
CA ASN A 81 1.91 1.77 2.36
C ASN A 81 1.98 1.08 0.99
N THR A 82 2.93 1.50 0.16
CA THR A 82 3.10 0.95 -1.19
C THR A 82 3.48 -0.54 -1.21
N ALA A 83 4.08 -1.07 -0.15
CA ALA A 83 4.41 -2.49 -0.04
C ALA A 83 3.18 -3.41 0.07
N VAL A 84 2.01 -2.84 0.33
CA VAL A 84 0.73 -3.59 0.42
C VAL A 84 0.07 -3.77 -0.94
N ALA A 85 0.38 -2.92 -1.92
CA ALA A 85 -0.29 -2.91 -3.23
C ALA A 85 -0.25 -4.29 -3.91
N ASN A 86 0.92 -4.91 -4.00
CA ASN A 86 1.07 -6.23 -4.62
C ASN A 86 0.27 -7.31 -3.88
N LYS A 87 0.23 -7.28 -2.54
CA LYS A 87 -0.56 -8.24 -1.75
C LYS A 87 -2.06 -8.11 -2.01
N VAL A 88 -2.55 -6.88 -2.16
CA VAL A 88 -3.97 -6.62 -2.47
C VAL A 88 -4.31 -7.14 -3.86
N VAL A 89 -3.45 -6.90 -4.84
CA VAL A 89 -3.66 -7.38 -6.22
C VAL A 89 -3.57 -8.90 -6.28
N GLU A 90 -2.60 -9.53 -5.63
CA GLU A 90 -2.48 -10.98 -5.54
C GLU A 90 -3.74 -11.63 -4.93
N GLU A 91 -4.25 -11.08 -3.82
CA GLU A 91 -5.49 -11.53 -3.20
C GLU A 91 -6.68 -11.36 -4.16
N ALA A 92 -6.75 -10.23 -4.88
CA ALA A 92 -7.82 -9.96 -5.83
C ALA A 92 -7.81 -10.92 -7.04
N ILE A 93 -6.62 -11.28 -7.54
CA ILE A 93 -6.47 -12.28 -8.61
C ILE A 93 -6.93 -13.66 -8.11
N ASN A 94 -6.40 -14.10 -6.96
CA ASN A 94 -6.72 -15.41 -6.38
C ASN A 94 -8.20 -15.56 -6.03
N ASN A 95 -8.86 -14.49 -5.62
CA ASN A 95 -10.29 -14.45 -5.33
C ASN A 95 -11.15 -14.14 -6.57
N GLN A 96 -10.55 -14.07 -7.76
CA GLN A 96 -11.24 -13.81 -9.03
C GLN A 96 -12.03 -12.48 -9.07
N VAL A 97 -11.58 -11.49 -8.29
CA VAL A 97 -12.20 -10.15 -8.24
C VAL A 97 -11.87 -9.36 -9.49
N ILE A 98 -10.66 -9.53 -10.06
CA ILE A 98 -10.23 -8.92 -11.32
C ILE A 98 -10.65 -9.86 -12.45
N THR A 99 -11.86 -9.64 -12.99
CA THR A 99 -12.49 -10.56 -13.95
C THR A 99 -11.70 -10.74 -15.24
N GLU A 100 -10.96 -9.72 -15.68
CA GLU A 100 -10.10 -9.73 -16.87
C GLU A 100 -8.93 -10.72 -16.74
N LEU A 101 -8.54 -11.02 -15.49
CA LEU A 101 -7.45 -11.94 -15.17
C LEU A 101 -7.94 -13.33 -14.77
N ASN A 102 -9.24 -13.63 -14.90
CA ASN A 102 -9.77 -14.96 -14.62
C ASN A 102 -9.36 -15.99 -15.67
N GLY A 103 -9.26 -17.26 -15.25
CA GLY A 103 -8.96 -18.41 -16.13
C GLY A 103 -7.46 -18.61 -16.39
N TYR A 104 -6.59 -18.01 -15.63
CA TYR A 104 -5.19 -18.42 -15.52
C TYR A 104 -5.04 -19.45 -14.40
N GLU A 105 -4.18 -20.45 -14.63
CA GLU A 105 -4.00 -21.60 -13.74
C GLU A 105 -2.85 -21.38 -12.76
N GLN A 106 -1.88 -20.58 -13.14
CA GLN A 106 -0.69 -20.30 -12.35
C GLN A 106 -0.48 -18.80 -12.20
N LEU A 107 -0.11 -18.39 -10.99
CA LEU A 107 0.33 -17.05 -10.63
C LEU A 107 1.72 -17.15 -10.01
N GLN A 108 2.69 -16.41 -10.54
CA GLN A 108 4.04 -16.28 -10.00
C GLN A 108 4.34 -14.81 -9.72
N SER A 109 4.89 -14.51 -8.54
CA SER A 109 5.25 -13.15 -8.12
C SER A 109 6.73 -12.88 -8.36
N GLU A 110 7.09 -11.61 -8.61
CA GLU A 110 8.48 -11.14 -8.71
C GLU A 110 9.33 -11.90 -9.74
N VAL A 111 8.76 -12.20 -10.90
CA VAL A 111 9.43 -13.00 -11.93
C VAL A 111 10.39 -12.13 -12.72
N LYS A 112 11.64 -12.58 -12.86
CA LYS A 112 12.60 -11.94 -13.76
C LYS A 112 12.19 -12.13 -15.21
N TYR A 113 12.26 -11.07 -15.99
CA TYR A 113 11.96 -11.13 -17.42
C TYR A 113 12.91 -10.27 -18.25
N GLY A 114 13.03 -10.60 -19.53
CA GLY A 114 13.91 -9.89 -20.46
C GLY A 114 15.40 -10.12 -20.21
N SER A 115 16.22 -9.35 -20.91
CA SER A 115 17.68 -9.39 -20.82
C SER A 115 18.26 -8.49 -19.72
N GLU A 116 17.43 -7.62 -19.15
CA GLU A 116 17.80 -6.73 -18.06
C GLU A 116 17.38 -7.32 -16.70
N ASN A 117 17.90 -6.78 -15.59
CA ASN A 117 17.53 -7.22 -14.24
C ASN A 117 16.15 -6.70 -13.82
N SER A 118 15.21 -6.68 -14.75
CA SER A 118 13.83 -6.28 -14.53
C SER A 118 13.01 -7.42 -13.94
N ARG A 119 12.05 -7.10 -13.06
CA ARG A 119 11.09 -8.04 -12.52
C ARG A 119 9.70 -7.52 -12.80
N ILE A 120 8.82 -8.41 -13.21
CA ILE A 120 7.38 -8.14 -13.28
C ILE A 120 6.74 -8.50 -11.95
N ASP A 121 5.77 -7.74 -11.50
CA ASP A 121 5.08 -8.01 -10.23
C ASP A 121 4.39 -9.36 -10.24
N PHE A 122 3.63 -9.68 -11.31
CA PHE A 122 3.01 -11.00 -11.47
C PHE A 122 3.11 -11.50 -12.91
N LEU A 123 3.33 -12.80 -13.03
CA LEU A 123 3.24 -13.57 -14.27
C LEU A 123 2.07 -14.56 -14.14
N LEU A 124 1.12 -14.49 -15.07
CA LEU A 124 0.00 -15.41 -15.13
C LEU A 124 0.15 -16.31 -16.36
N THR A 125 0.01 -17.62 -16.16
CA THR A 125 0.11 -18.61 -17.23
C THR A 125 -1.05 -19.60 -17.20
N SER A 126 -1.39 -20.11 -18.37
CA SER A 126 -2.38 -21.17 -18.60
C SER A 126 -2.13 -21.79 -19.96
N ASP A 127 -2.48 -23.05 -20.15
CA ASP A 127 -2.33 -23.74 -21.44
C ASP A 127 -3.24 -23.15 -22.53
N ASN A 128 -4.36 -22.51 -22.13
CA ASN A 128 -5.40 -22.06 -23.04
C ASN A 128 -5.40 -20.54 -23.27
N LYS A 129 -4.44 -19.80 -22.70
CA LYS A 129 -4.36 -18.35 -22.81
C LYS A 129 -2.92 -17.88 -23.02
N PRO A 130 -2.71 -16.75 -23.72
CA PRO A 130 -1.40 -16.11 -23.77
C PRO A 130 -0.91 -15.75 -22.38
N THR A 131 0.41 -15.88 -22.16
CA THR A 131 1.06 -15.41 -20.93
C THR A 131 0.73 -13.94 -20.66
N CYS A 132 0.31 -13.62 -19.44
CA CYS A 132 -0.01 -12.26 -19.03
C CYS A 132 1.01 -11.73 -18.02
N TYR A 133 1.55 -10.56 -18.30
CA TYR A 133 2.47 -9.83 -17.45
C TYR A 133 1.70 -8.70 -16.74
N VAL A 134 1.71 -8.69 -15.42
CA VAL A 134 0.98 -7.70 -14.62
C VAL A 134 1.97 -6.84 -13.85
N GLU A 135 1.88 -5.53 -14.05
CA GLU A 135 2.63 -4.51 -13.31
C GLU A 135 1.67 -3.73 -12.41
N VAL A 136 1.96 -3.66 -11.11
CA VAL A 136 1.14 -2.97 -10.11
C VAL A 136 1.65 -1.55 -9.87
N LYS A 137 0.77 -0.57 -9.94
CA LYS A 137 1.08 0.82 -9.62
C LYS A 137 0.22 1.32 -8.47
N SER A 138 0.86 1.76 -7.39
CA SER A 138 0.17 2.43 -6.28
C SER A 138 0.03 3.91 -6.61
N VAL A 139 -1.21 4.37 -6.71
CA VAL A 139 -1.54 5.78 -7.00
C VAL A 139 -2.27 6.36 -5.80
N THR A 140 -1.74 7.45 -5.22
CA THR A 140 -2.30 8.14 -4.05
C THR A 140 -2.71 9.57 -4.35
N LEU A 141 -2.38 10.10 -5.53
CA LEU A 141 -2.77 11.44 -5.94
C LEU A 141 -4.23 11.42 -6.41
N LEU A 142 -5.10 12.16 -5.71
CA LEU A 142 -6.47 12.37 -6.14
C LEU A 142 -6.50 13.39 -7.30
N SER A 143 -7.23 13.07 -8.36
CA SER A 143 -7.50 14.02 -9.43
C SER A 143 -8.59 14.99 -8.97
N GLU A 144 -8.41 16.30 -9.20
CA GLU A 144 -9.44 17.31 -8.95
C GLU A 144 -10.70 17.10 -9.80
N THR A 145 -10.58 16.33 -10.90
CA THR A 145 -11.66 16.01 -11.84
C THR A 145 -12.30 14.64 -11.60
N ALA A 146 -11.87 13.88 -10.60
CA ALA A 146 -12.50 12.61 -10.30
C ALA A 146 -13.95 12.83 -9.83
N PRO A 147 -14.95 12.13 -10.42
CA PRO A 147 -16.33 12.24 -9.94
C PRO A 147 -16.40 11.83 -8.46
N GLN A 148 -17.08 12.63 -7.66
CA GLN A 148 -17.25 12.40 -6.20
C GLN A 148 -18.18 11.23 -5.88
N ASN A 149 -18.50 10.38 -6.86
CA ASN A 149 -19.39 9.23 -6.74
C ASN A 149 -18.62 7.95 -7.08
N GLY A 150 -18.23 7.25 -6.05
CA GLY A 150 -17.79 5.88 -6.08
C GLY A 150 -18.53 5.10 -5.01
#